data_b0645fd96eb835513fd31776cb9a3d6a
#
_entry.id   b0645fd96eb835513fd31776cb9a3d6a
#
_cell.length_a   1.000
_cell.length_b   1.000
_cell.length_c   1.000
_cell.angle_alpha   90.00
_cell.angle_beta   90.00
_cell.angle_gamma   90.00
#
_symmetry.space_group_name_H-M   'P 1'
#
loop_
_entity.id
_entity.type
_entity.pdbx_description
1 polymer ?
#
loop_
_entity_poly.entity_id
_entity_poly.type
_entity_poly.pdbx_seq_one_letter_code
_entity_poly.pdbx_strand_id
1 'polypeptide(L)'
;MHGLKKVWRHRANTKFGIGTCTLSGLAIAIALIGGATTAASAEDDVSIYFVGCAAPTGFHGYLARGAEEAGKNLGIKVNYIYPDQLTIPNQIQKIEEAMAAQANGIAVCAFADDAAYADVAARAKEAGIAFGSAAAPPPGSRVRDPNDIFLFRAGSDEGAAGKLSAQRLLEMGVRGRVVVANQQPGDSSCQLRATSEIDALKAAGVTADFLEMSMDPGQQAETLSSYLRRNPDTVAATSTCDVIDGFLTAKADSGRDDLILTGYDITAQSLKAIGDGRQAFTIDQQQFWRGYMPVLLLTHYLKYGLVEGNYFLTGPTTVDKTNVGKVQALVSKGYR
;
A
#
# COMPACT_ATOMS: atom_id res chain seq x y z
N MET A 1 -2.85 3.88 -58.45
CA MET A 1 -3.16 5.22 -58.98
C MET A 1 -2.70 6.22 -57.92
N HIS A 2 -1.58 6.84 -58.25
CA HIS A 2 -1.23 8.25 -58.23
C HIS A 2 -1.43 8.94 -56.86
N GLY A 3 -0.46 9.41 -56.19
CA GLY A 3 0.78 10.13 -56.49
C GLY A 3 0.71 11.53 -55.88
N LEU A 4 1.66 11.93 -55.11
CA LEU A 4 2.45 13.13 -55.31
C LEU A 4 3.23 13.54 -54.03
N LYS A 5 4.52 13.48 -54.19
CA LYS A 5 5.55 14.13 -53.36
C LYS A 5 5.49 15.66 -53.54
N LYS A 6 5.79 16.43 -52.49
CA LYS A 6 6.38 17.78 -52.71
C LYS A 6 7.45 18.06 -51.61
N VAL A 7 8.65 18.18 -52.18
CA VAL A 7 9.88 18.69 -51.58
C VAL A 7 9.83 20.23 -51.61
N TRP A 8 10.27 20.91 -50.54
CA TRP A 8 10.72 22.29 -50.63
C TRP A 8 12.08 22.44 -49.97
N ARG A 9 13.08 22.69 -50.82
CA ARG A 9 14.38 23.28 -50.45
C ARG A 9 14.32 24.78 -50.74
N HIS A 10 14.79 25.62 -49.83
CA HIS A 10 15.32 26.92 -50.23
C HIS A 10 16.66 27.17 -49.51
N ARG A 11 17.69 27.33 -50.38
CA ARG A 11 18.98 27.94 -50.07
C ARG A 11 18.81 29.47 -50.26
N ALA A 12 19.49 30.24 -49.44
CA ALA A 12 20.02 31.54 -49.83
C ALA A 12 21.33 31.81 -49.14
N ASN A 13 22.38 31.93 -49.96
CA ASN A 13 23.68 32.47 -49.64
C ASN A 13 23.58 34.02 -49.62
N THR A 14 24.27 34.66 -48.72
CA THR A 14 24.79 36.02 -48.98
C THR A 14 26.16 36.17 -48.33
N LYS A 15 27.15 36.45 -49.17
CA LYS A 15 28.50 36.89 -48.86
C LYS A 15 28.51 38.43 -48.76
N PHE A 16 29.56 38.96 -48.15
CA PHE A 16 30.23 40.24 -48.21
C PHE A 16 30.47 40.81 -46.78
N GLY A 17 31.61 41.38 -46.44
CA GLY A 17 32.85 41.77 -47.09
C GLY A 17 33.79 42.27 -46.01
N ILE A 18 35.05 42.23 -46.36
CA ILE A 18 36.20 42.57 -45.55
C ILE A 18 36.31 44.10 -45.41
N GLY A 19 36.52 44.60 -44.22
CA GLY A 19 36.97 45.97 -43.98
C GLY A 19 38.03 46.01 -42.88
N THR A 20 39.27 46.14 -43.29
CA THR A 20 40.42 46.40 -42.44
C THR A 20 40.44 47.85 -41.98
N CYS A 21 40.56 48.10 -40.69
CA CYS A 21 41.06 49.33 -40.14
C CYS A 21 41.93 49.07 -38.93
N THR A 22 43.20 49.33 -39.09
CA THR A 22 44.22 49.38 -38.04
C THR A 22 44.10 50.67 -37.26
N LEU A 23 44.08 50.59 -35.92
CA LEU A 23 44.64 51.64 -35.04
C LEU A 23 44.93 51.07 -33.65
N SER A 24 46.14 51.35 -33.27
CA SER A 24 46.80 50.96 -32.00
C SER A 24 46.12 51.61 -30.79
N GLY A 25 45.90 50.85 -29.74
CA GLY A 25 45.47 51.37 -28.44
C GLY A 25 45.74 50.36 -27.32
N LEU A 26 46.54 50.76 -26.42
CA LEU A 26 47.11 50.16 -25.22
C LEU A 26 46.07 49.34 -24.44
N ALA A 27 46.27 48.01 -24.34
CA ALA A 27 45.41 47.12 -23.60
C ALA A 27 45.90 47.04 -22.14
N ILE A 28 45.08 47.54 -21.23
CA ILE A 28 45.12 47.18 -19.80
C ILE A 28 44.34 45.89 -19.66
N ALA A 29 45.04 44.78 -19.46
CA ALA A 29 44.43 43.51 -19.17
C ALA A 29 43.99 43.48 -17.70
N ILE A 30 42.70 43.74 -17.44
CA ILE A 30 42.03 43.40 -16.19
C ILE A 30 41.60 41.95 -16.35
N ALA A 31 42.34 41.02 -15.75
CA ALA A 31 41.89 39.64 -15.61
C ALA A 31 40.73 39.56 -14.63
N LEU A 32 39.50 39.69 -15.13
CA LEU A 32 38.30 39.26 -14.42
C LEU A 32 38.33 37.73 -14.36
N ILE A 33 38.86 37.19 -13.26
CA ILE A 33 38.62 35.81 -12.87
C ILE A 33 37.12 35.74 -12.53
N GLY A 34 36.32 35.54 -13.54
CA GLY A 34 34.91 35.14 -13.38
C GLY A 34 34.90 33.75 -12.78
N GLY A 35 34.89 33.70 -11.45
CA GLY A 35 34.50 32.48 -10.78
C GLY A 35 33.07 32.13 -11.23
N ALA A 36 32.96 31.22 -12.19
CA ALA A 36 31.73 30.49 -12.41
C ALA A 36 31.47 29.71 -11.13
N THR A 37 30.82 30.35 -10.17
CA THR A 37 30.08 29.60 -9.17
C THR A 37 29.04 28.83 -9.98
N THR A 38 29.34 27.56 -10.29
CA THR A 38 28.30 26.59 -10.55
C THR A 38 27.41 26.68 -9.32
N ALA A 39 26.29 27.40 -9.44
CA ALA A 39 25.17 27.17 -8.56
C ALA A 39 24.86 25.68 -8.76
N ALA A 40 25.41 24.83 -7.87
CA ALA A 40 24.80 23.56 -7.64
C ALA A 40 23.34 23.91 -7.35
N SER A 41 22.44 23.61 -8.29
CA SER A 41 21.04 23.58 -7.97
C SER A 41 20.98 22.70 -6.73
N ALA A 42 20.60 23.26 -5.59
CA ALA A 42 20.15 22.50 -4.47
C ALA A 42 19.05 21.63 -5.10
N GLU A 43 19.36 20.36 -5.35
CA GLU A 43 18.34 19.37 -5.65
C GLU A 43 17.44 19.47 -4.44
N ASP A 44 16.22 20.02 -4.64
CA ASP A 44 15.29 20.28 -3.54
C ASP A 44 15.19 19.01 -2.72
N ASP A 45 15.65 19.06 -1.46
CA ASP A 45 15.82 17.91 -0.57
C ASP A 45 14.40 17.42 -0.20
N VAL A 46 13.80 16.63 -1.09
CA VAL A 46 12.44 16.11 -0.91
C VAL A 46 12.39 15.25 0.35
N SER A 47 11.65 15.72 1.35
CA SER A 47 11.39 15.02 2.60
C SER A 47 9.97 14.49 2.63
N ILE A 48 9.83 13.17 2.71
CA ILE A 48 8.54 12.48 2.83
C ILE A 48 8.42 11.88 4.22
N TYR A 49 7.25 12.05 4.84
CA TYR A 49 6.86 11.36 6.05
C TYR A 49 5.87 10.26 5.69
N PHE A 50 6.17 9.04 6.12
CA PHE A 50 5.23 7.92 6.07
C PHE A 50 4.64 7.71 7.46
N VAL A 51 3.37 8.09 7.62
CA VAL A 51 2.63 7.93 8.88
C VAL A 51 1.98 6.54 8.89
N GLY A 52 2.64 5.61 9.57
CA GLY A 52 2.18 4.24 9.75
C GLY A 52 1.01 4.12 10.73
N CYS A 53 0.45 2.91 10.81
CA CYS A 53 -0.57 2.58 11.80
C CYS A 53 0.03 2.09 13.12
N ALA A 54 1.22 1.46 13.09
CA ALA A 54 1.89 0.89 14.27
C ALA A 54 3.42 0.84 14.08
N ALA A 55 4.10 0.38 15.12
CA ALA A 55 5.54 0.10 15.08
C ALA A 55 5.93 -0.82 13.91
N PRO A 56 7.13 -0.67 13.32
CA PRO A 56 7.55 -1.39 12.12
C PRO A 56 7.90 -2.86 12.41
N THR A 57 6.91 -3.62 12.85
CA THR A 57 6.96 -5.08 13.08
C THR A 57 5.85 -5.78 12.29
N GLY A 58 6.01 -7.05 11.97
CA GLY A 58 5.01 -7.83 11.22
C GLY A 58 4.60 -7.13 9.93
N PHE A 59 3.30 -7.00 9.69
CA PHE A 59 2.72 -6.27 8.55
C PHE A 59 3.34 -4.88 8.36
N HIS A 60 3.40 -4.08 9.44
CA HIS A 60 3.91 -2.72 9.40
C HIS A 60 5.43 -2.64 9.16
N GLY A 61 6.18 -3.71 9.48
CA GLY A 61 7.60 -3.82 9.19
C GLY A 61 7.88 -3.89 7.68
N TYR A 62 7.08 -4.63 6.92
CA TYR A 62 7.21 -4.67 5.45
C TYR A 62 6.78 -3.36 4.80
N LEU A 63 5.77 -2.70 5.37
CA LEU A 63 5.32 -1.38 4.93
C LEU A 63 6.44 -0.33 5.10
N ALA A 64 7.01 -0.24 6.30
CA ALA A 64 8.11 0.67 6.61
C ALA A 64 9.32 0.42 5.71
N ARG A 65 9.71 -0.86 5.55
CA ARG A 65 10.82 -1.25 4.68
C ARG A 65 10.58 -0.87 3.22
N GLY A 66 9.35 -1.03 2.71
CA GLY A 66 8.99 -0.58 1.36
C GLY A 66 9.19 0.93 1.20
N ALA A 67 8.74 1.71 2.17
CA ALA A 67 8.90 3.16 2.16
C ALA A 67 10.37 3.59 2.23
N GLU A 68 11.16 2.98 3.11
CA GLU A 68 12.61 3.23 3.23
C GLU A 68 13.37 2.88 1.95
N GLU A 69 13.09 1.72 1.35
CA GLU A 69 13.74 1.28 0.12
C GLU A 69 13.39 2.18 -1.07
N ALA A 70 12.15 2.68 -1.14
CA ALA A 70 11.77 3.68 -2.13
C ALA A 70 12.57 4.98 -1.95
N GLY A 71 12.69 5.46 -0.71
CA GLY A 71 13.49 6.64 -0.41
C GLY A 71 14.95 6.49 -0.84
N LYS A 72 15.55 5.35 -0.52
CA LYS A 72 16.92 5.00 -0.92
C LYS A 72 17.09 4.96 -2.45
N ASN A 73 16.15 4.30 -3.15
CA ASN A 73 16.23 4.16 -4.61
C ASN A 73 15.99 5.48 -5.35
N LEU A 74 15.24 6.41 -4.76
CA LEU A 74 14.90 7.71 -5.34
C LEU A 74 15.83 8.84 -4.87
N GLY A 75 16.77 8.55 -3.95
CA GLY A 75 17.68 9.54 -3.40
C GLY A 75 17.00 10.62 -2.58
N ILE A 76 15.94 10.30 -1.84
CA ILE A 76 15.18 11.23 -1.01
C ILE A 76 15.13 10.79 0.45
N LYS A 77 14.81 11.73 1.35
CA LYS A 77 14.63 11.43 2.77
C LYS A 77 13.22 10.90 3.03
N VAL A 78 13.13 9.73 3.64
CA VAL A 78 11.86 9.16 4.13
C VAL A 78 11.93 8.98 5.64
N ASN A 79 10.92 9.46 6.36
CA ASN A 79 10.77 9.31 7.80
C ASN A 79 9.53 8.46 8.06
N TYR A 80 9.70 7.24 8.59
CA TYR A 80 8.59 6.43 9.05
C TYR A 80 8.27 6.79 10.51
N ILE A 81 7.06 7.28 10.76
CA ILE A 81 6.56 7.61 12.11
C ILE A 81 5.23 6.90 12.35
N TYR A 82 4.88 6.66 13.59
CA TYR A 82 3.67 5.92 13.95
C TYR A 82 3.17 6.31 15.35
N PRO A 83 1.86 6.14 15.62
CA PRO A 83 1.31 6.38 16.96
C PRO A 83 1.59 5.20 17.89
N ASP A 84 1.75 5.46 19.19
CA ASP A 84 1.92 4.42 20.20
C ASP A 84 0.67 3.54 20.35
N GLN A 85 -0.51 4.11 20.11
CA GLN A 85 -1.79 3.42 20.06
C GLN A 85 -2.53 3.81 18.79
N LEU A 86 -3.07 2.82 18.08
CA LEU A 86 -3.83 3.04 16.86
C LEU A 86 -5.22 3.59 17.18
N THR A 87 -5.29 4.90 17.26
CA THR A 87 -6.53 5.67 17.33
C THR A 87 -6.47 6.81 16.32
N ILE A 88 -7.63 7.26 15.84
CA ILE A 88 -7.69 8.39 14.89
C ILE A 88 -7.01 9.64 15.46
N PRO A 89 -7.30 10.10 16.69
CA PRO A 89 -6.62 11.27 17.25
C PRO A 89 -5.10 11.14 17.28
N ASN A 90 -4.57 9.96 17.67
CA ASN A 90 -3.12 9.74 17.74
C ASN A 90 -2.48 9.72 16.35
N GLN A 91 -3.16 9.15 15.34
CA GLN A 91 -2.64 9.16 13.98
C GLN A 91 -2.69 10.57 13.37
N ILE A 92 -3.76 11.35 13.61
CA ILE A 92 -3.84 12.76 13.22
C ILE A 92 -2.70 13.55 13.85
N GLN A 93 -2.41 13.35 15.13
CA GLN A 93 -1.27 13.99 15.80
C GLN A 93 0.05 13.69 15.06
N LYS A 94 0.28 12.45 14.60
CA LYS A 94 1.48 12.11 13.82
C LYS A 94 1.52 12.79 12.45
N ILE A 95 0.37 12.96 11.81
CA ILE A 95 0.28 13.75 10.57
C ILE A 95 0.65 15.21 10.86
N GLU A 96 0.14 15.79 11.93
CA GLU A 96 0.47 17.16 12.35
C GLU A 96 1.94 17.34 12.73
N GLU A 97 2.56 16.35 13.37
CA GLU A 97 4.02 16.31 13.63
C GLU A 97 4.81 16.38 12.30
N ALA A 98 4.39 15.62 11.27
CA ALA A 98 5.01 15.65 9.95
C ALA A 98 4.82 17.01 9.27
N MET A 99 3.64 17.62 9.38
CA MET A 99 3.37 18.96 8.87
C MET A 99 4.25 20.02 9.56
N ALA A 100 4.35 19.97 10.89
CA ALA A 100 5.18 20.87 11.67
C ALA A 100 6.69 20.72 11.35
N ALA A 101 7.11 19.52 10.96
CA ALA A 101 8.47 19.23 10.48
C ALA A 101 8.69 19.66 9.02
N GLN A 102 7.76 20.38 8.42
CA GLN A 102 7.83 20.90 7.04
C GLN A 102 8.03 19.79 5.99
N ALA A 103 7.33 18.65 6.14
CA ALA A 103 7.31 17.62 5.13
C ALA A 103 6.88 18.19 3.77
N ASN A 104 7.54 17.80 2.67
CA ASN A 104 7.06 18.10 1.32
C ASN A 104 5.88 17.19 0.95
N GLY A 105 5.90 15.96 1.44
CA GLY A 105 4.84 14.99 1.21
C GLY A 105 4.60 14.10 2.42
N ILE A 106 3.34 13.71 2.60
CA ILE A 106 2.92 12.80 3.66
C ILE A 106 2.12 11.64 3.04
N ALA A 107 2.55 10.41 3.28
CA ALA A 107 1.78 9.21 3.02
C ALA A 107 1.20 8.68 4.34
N VAL A 108 -0.10 8.42 4.40
CA VAL A 108 -0.75 7.89 5.61
C VAL A 108 -1.26 6.47 5.38
N CYS A 109 -0.95 5.55 6.30
CA CYS A 109 -1.61 4.25 6.40
C CYS A 109 -3.02 4.46 6.98
N ALA A 110 -3.96 4.97 6.18
CA ALA A 110 -5.32 5.23 6.65
C ALA A 110 -6.03 3.90 6.97
N PHE A 111 -6.65 3.83 8.15
CA PHE A 111 -7.37 2.64 8.64
C PHE A 111 -8.85 2.90 8.93
N ALA A 112 -9.29 4.15 8.83
CA ALA A 112 -10.67 4.57 9.00
C ALA A 112 -11.21 5.24 7.73
N ASP A 113 -12.49 5.59 7.75
CA ASP A 113 -13.16 6.25 6.64
C ASP A 113 -12.60 7.65 6.36
N ASP A 114 -12.74 8.12 5.14
CA ASP A 114 -12.23 9.40 4.66
C ASP A 114 -12.64 10.60 5.52
N ALA A 115 -13.87 10.56 6.07
CA ALA A 115 -14.37 11.62 6.94
C ALA A 115 -13.46 11.89 8.16
N ALA A 116 -12.74 10.86 8.64
CA ALA A 116 -11.82 11.01 9.76
C ALA A 116 -10.56 11.80 9.40
N TYR A 117 -10.19 11.85 8.12
CA TYR A 117 -8.98 12.53 7.64
C TYR A 117 -9.26 13.83 6.89
N ALA A 118 -10.52 14.15 6.59
CA ALA A 118 -10.91 15.26 5.72
C ALA A 118 -10.33 16.62 6.16
N ASP A 119 -10.40 16.94 7.46
CA ASP A 119 -9.88 18.19 8.01
C ASP A 119 -8.36 18.29 7.88
N VAL A 120 -7.63 17.25 8.29
CA VAL A 120 -6.15 17.27 8.22
C VAL A 120 -5.66 17.24 6.79
N ALA A 121 -6.36 16.58 5.86
CA ALA A 121 -6.06 16.59 4.43
C ALA A 121 -6.23 18.00 3.84
N ALA A 122 -7.30 18.71 4.22
CA ALA A 122 -7.52 20.10 3.81
C ALA A 122 -6.39 21.01 4.31
N ARG A 123 -6.01 20.90 5.58
CA ARG A 123 -4.90 21.68 6.17
C ARG A 123 -3.54 21.35 5.52
N ALA A 124 -3.26 20.08 5.21
CA ALA A 124 -2.06 19.68 4.48
C ALA A 124 -2.02 20.33 3.09
N LYS A 125 -3.14 20.31 2.37
CA LYS A 125 -3.29 20.95 1.05
C LYS A 125 -3.08 22.46 1.12
N GLU A 126 -3.65 23.15 2.10
CA GLU A 126 -3.47 24.58 2.34
C GLU A 126 -2.01 24.93 2.64
N ALA A 127 -1.29 24.04 3.35
CA ALA A 127 0.14 24.18 3.63
C ALA A 127 1.03 23.82 2.43
N GLY A 128 0.47 23.43 1.27
CA GLY A 128 1.22 23.01 0.09
C GLY A 128 1.89 21.64 0.22
N ILE A 129 1.46 20.81 1.18
CA ILE A 129 2.00 19.48 1.42
C ILE A 129 1.23 18.47 0.57
N ALA A 130 1.96 17.66 -0.23
CA ALA A 130 1.36 16.58 -1.00
C ALA A 130 0.90 15.47 -0.03
N PHE A 131 -0.41 15.16 -0.03
CA PHE A 131 -1.00 14.23 0.93
C PHE A 131 -1.61 13.03 0.21
N GLY A 132 -1.06 11.83 0.45
CA GLY A 132 -1.47 10.58 -0.19
C GLY A 132 -1.77 9.48 0.81
N SER A 133 -2.44 8.44 0.36
CA SER A 133 -2.85 7.31 1.19
C SER A 133 -2.19 6.00 0.77
N ALA A 134 -1.67 5.27 1.76
CA ALA A 134 -1.23 3.88 1.66
C ALA A 134 -2.38 2.90 2.00
N ALA A 135 -3.62 3.28 1.69
CA ALA A 135 -4.82 2.47 1.90
C ALA A 135 -5.56 2.20 0.59
N ALA A 136 -6.56 1.35 0.66
CA ALA A 136 -7.43 1.01 -0.46
C ALA A 136 -8.15 2.24 -1.03
N PRO A 137 -8.42 2.25 -2.34
CA PRO A 137 -9.41 3.15 -2.92
C PRO A 137 -10.83 2.80 -2.42
N PRO A 138 -11.80 3.70 -2.61
CA PRO A 138 -13.20 3.37 -2.37
C PRO A 138 -13.60 2.08 -3.11
N PRO A 139 -14.45 1.22 -2.52
CA PRO A 139 -14.82 -0.07 -3.11
C PRO A 139 -15.28 0.04 -4.55
N GLY A 140 -14.71 -0.78 -5.44
CA GLY A 140 -15.02 -0.81 -6.87
C GLY A 140 -14.42 0.33 -7.70
N SER A 141 -13.76 1.31 -7.07
CA SER A 141 -13.12 2.42 -7.78
C SER A 141 -11.77 2.00 -8.34
N ARG A 142 -11.55 2.30 -9.62
CA ARG A 142 -10.27 2.12 -10.32
C ARG A 142 -9.69 3.45 -10.76
N VAL A 143 -10.52 4.29 -11.34
CA VAL A 143 -10.14 5.62 -11.82
C VAL A 143 -10.07 6.57 -10.63
N ARG A 144 -9.01 7.36 -10.57
CA ARG A 144 -8.84 8.35 -9.52
C ARG A 144 -9.95 9.43 -9.61
N ASP A 145 -10.59 9.71 -8.48
CA ASP A 145 -11.48 10.86 -8.36
C ASP A 145 -10.62 12.15 -8.20
N PRO A 146 -10.79 13.16 -9.07
CA PRO A 146 -10.09 14.42 -8.90
C PRO A 146 -10.45 15.18 -7.61
N ASN A 147 -11.59 14.84 -6.99
CA ASN A 147 -12.04 15.41 -5.72
C ASN A 147 -11.68 14.54 -4.49
N ASP A 148 -10.90 13.47 -4.68
CA ASP A 148 -10.42 12.66 -3.56
C ASP A 148 -9.62 13.54 -2.59
N ILE A 149 -9.82 13.34 -1.29
CA ILE A 149 -9.07 14.03 -0.23
C ILE A 149 -7.59 13.68 -0.27
N PHE A 150 -7.22 12.55 -0.85
CA PHE A 150 -5.85 12.13 -1.08
C PHE A 150 -5.44 12.35 -2.53
N LEU A 151 -4.21 12.81 -2.73
CA LEU A 151 -3.63 12.96 -4.07
C LEU A 151 -3.63 11.64 -4.84
N PHE A 152 -3.39 10.54 -4.15
CA PHE A 152 -3.45 9.17 -4.67
C PHE A 152 -3.80 8.18 -3.55
N ARG A 153 -4.17 6.96 -3.95
CA ARG A 153 -4.31 5.82 -3.05
C ARG A 153 -3.50 4.63 -3.58
N ALA A 154 -2.72 4.00 -2.71
CA ALA A 154 -1.93 2.82 -3.03
C ALA A 154 -2.17 1.74 -1.97
N GLY A 155 -3.05 0.79 -2.25
CA GLY A 155 -3.45 -0.25 -1.30
C GLY A 155 -4.13 -1.43 -1.95
N SER A 156 -4.53 -2.42 -1.16
CA SER A 156 -5.26 -3.60 -1.63
C SER A 156 -6.76 -3.27 -1.80
N ASP A 157 -7.39 -3.85 -2.81
CA ASP A 157 -8.86 -3.81 -2.96
C ASP A 157 -9.47 -4.81 -1.97
N GLU A 158 -9.90 -4.32 -0.82
CA GLU A 158 -10.36 -5.15 0.30
C GLU A 158 -11.68 -5.86 0.01
N GLY A 159 -12.55 -5.25 -0.79
CA GLY A 159 -13.77 -5.91 -1.27
C GLY A 159 -13.47 -7.04 -2.25
N ALA A 160 -12.52 -6.84 -3.16
CA ALA A 160 -12.04 -7.89 -4.04
C ALA A 160 -11.30 -8.98 -3.25
N ALA A 161 -10.60 -8.64 -2.18
CA ALA A 161 -9.92 -9.58 -1.30
C ALA A 161 -10.91 -10.55 -0.64
N GLY A 162 -12.03 -10.04 -0.08
CA GLY A 162 -13.09 -10.90 0.48
C GLY A 162 -13.70 -11.82 -0.58
N LYS A 163 -14.01 -11.29 -1.76
CA LYS A 163 -14.55 -12.10 -2.87
C LYS A 163 -13.56 -13.17 -3.34
N LEU A 164 -12.24 -12.84 -3.40
CA LEU A 164 -11.21 -13.82 -3.77
C LEU A 164 -11.10 -14.93 -2.74
N SER A 165 -11.18 -14.65 -1.43
CA SER A 165 -11.21 -15.65 -0.37
C SER A 165 -12.39 -16.59 -0.53
N ALA A 166 -13.61 -16.06 -0.72
CA ALA A 166 -14.81 -16.85 -0.98
C ALA A 166 -14.66 -17.74 -2.24
N GLN A 167 -14.16 -17.17 -3.34
CA GLN A 167 -13.94 -17.90 -4.57
C GLN A 167 -12.98 -19.09 -4.35
N ARG A 168 -11.86 -18.87 -3.64
CA ARG A 168 -10.89 -19.94 -3.35
C ARG A 168 -11.51 -21.06 -2.49
N LEU A 169 -12.31 -20.73 -1.49
CA LEU A 169 -13.04 -21.73 -0.69
C LEU A 169 -14.02 -22.54 -1.56
N LEU A 170 -14.76 -21.89 -2.46
CA LEU A 170 -15.68 -22.55 -3.39
C LEU A 170 -14.95 -23.47 -4.38
N GLU A 171 -13.79 -23.06 -4.90
CA GLU A 171 -12.91 -23.86 -5.78
C GLU A 171 -12.38 -25.11 -5.04
N MET A 172 -12.12 -25.01 -3.73
CA MET A 172 -11.75 -26.14 -2.88
C MET A 172 -12.93 -27.08 -2.56
N GLY A 173 -14.13 -26.76 -3.03
CA GLY A 173 -15.32 -27.61 -2.83
C GLY A 173 -16.05 -27.34 -1.51
N VAL A 174 -15.77 -26.25 -0.82
CA VAL A 174 -16.48 -25.87 0.42
C VAL A 174 -17.98 -25.67 0.14
N ARG A 175 -18.84 -26.39 0.87
CA ARG A 175 -20.31 -26.33 0.75
C ARG A 175 -21.03 -26.32 2.10
N GLY A 176 -20.30 -26.57 3.20
CA GLY A 176 -20.82 -26.46 4.57
C GLY A 176 -20.74 -25.04 5.10
N ARG A 177 -21.01 -24.88 6.39
CA ARG A 177 -20.95 -23.57 7.07
C ARG A 177 -19.53 -23.02 7.10
N VAL A 178 -19.36 -21.75 6.82
CA VAL A 178 -18.10 -20.99 6.93
C VAL A 178 -18.28 -19.90 7.99
N VAL A 179 -17.31 -19.77 8.89
CA VAL A 179 -17.23 -18.63 9.80
C VAL A 179 -16.13 -17.67 9.34
N VAL A 180 -16.49 -16.39 9.18
CA VAL A 180 -15.59 -15.31 8.80
C VAL A 180 -15.44 -14.38 9.98
N ALA A 181 -14.24 -14.28 10.52
CA ALA A 181 -13.99 -13.55 11.75
C ALA A 181 -13.27 -12.21 11.48
N ASN A 182 -13.79 -11.15 12.09
CA ASN A 182 -13.12 -9.86 12.19
C ASN A 182 -12.46 -9.74 13.56
N GLN A 183 -11.13 -9.73 13.59
CA GLN A 183 -10.34 -9.64 14.81
C GLN A 183 -10.06 -8.19 15.24
N GLN A 184 -10.38 -7.21 14.38
CA GLN A 184 -10.13 -5.80 14.68
C GLN A 184 -11.39 -4.97 14.46
N PRO A 185 -12.33 -5.01 15.41
CA PRO A 185 -13.52 -4.17 15.35
C PRO A 185 -13.14 -2.70 15.20
N GLY A 186 -13.82 -2.01 14.28
CA GLY A 186 -13.52 -0.60 13.95
C GLY A 186 -12.50 -0.40 12.82
N ASP A 187 -11.80 -1.44 12.35
CA ASP A 187 -11.01 -1.40 11.12
C ASP A 187 -11.93 -1.64 9.92
N SER A 188 -12.07 -0.61 9.08
CA SER A 188 -12.94 -0.66 7.90
C SER A 188 -12.49 -1.68 6.86
N SER A 189 -11.17 -1.93 6.76
CA SER A 189 -10.59 -2.92 5.83
C SER A 189 -10.96 -4.34 6.23
N CYS A 190 -10.74 -4.72 7.51
CA CYS A 190 -11.10 -6.04 8.02
C CYS A 190 -12.62 -6.28 7.95
N GLN A 191 -13.42 -5.25 8.22
CA GLN A 191 -14.87 -5.31 8.10
C GLN A 191 -15.29 -5.55 6.62
N LEU A 192 -14.71 -4.83 5.68
CA LEU A 192 -15.04 -4.95 4.25
C LEU A 192 -14.64 -6.32 3.69
N ARG A 193 -13.49 -6.87 4.11
CA ARG A 193 -13.07 -8.26 3.77
C ARG A 193 -14.10 -9.26 4.23
N ALA A 194 -14.49 -9.20 5.51
CA ALA A 194 -15.45 -10.12 6.10
C ALA A 194 -16.81 -10.05 5.40
N THR A 195 -17.38 -8.85 5.24
CA THR A 195 -18.69 -8.68 4.60
C THR A 195 -18.68 -9.12 3.15
N SER A 196 -17.64 -8.78 2.37
CA SER A 196 -17.54 -9.17 0.97
C SER A 196 -17.34 -10.68 0.79
N GLU A 197 -16.63 -11.36 1.70
CA GLU A 197 -16.47 -12.81 1.69
C GLU A 197 -17.79 -13.51 2.02
N ILE A 198 -18.48 -13.05 3.08
CA ILE A 198 -19.77 -13.60 3.50
C ILE A 198 -20.82 -13.43 2.37
N ASP A 199 -20.91 -12.26 1.76
CA ASP A 199 -21.86 -12.00 0.70
C ASP A 199 -21.61 -12.89 -0.53
N ALA A 200 -20.35 -13.09 -0.91
CA ALA A 200 -19.98 -13.95 -2.01
C ALA A 200 -20.27 -15.43 -1.72
N LEU A 201 -20.01 -15.90 -0.50
CA LEU A 201 -20.35 -17.27 -0.07
C LEU A 201 -21.86 -17.49 -0.06
N LYS A 202 -22.63 -16.56 0.50
CA LYS A 202 -24.11 -16.63 0.52
C LYS A 202 -24.71 -16.61 -0.87
N ALA A 203 -24.16 -15.79 -1.78
CA ALA A 203 -24.58 -15.76 -3.18
C ALA A 203 -24.36 -17.09 -3.89
N ALA A 204 -23.37 -17.89 -3.44
CA ALA A 204 -23.11 -19.25 -3.93
C ALA A 204 -23.87 -20.34 -3.17
N GLY A 205 -24.80 -19.98 -2.27
CA GLY A 205 -25.61 -20.92 -1.49
C GLY A 205 -24.91 -21.53 -0.28
N VAL A 206 -23.77 -20.99 0.14
CA VAL A 206 -23.02 -21.44 1.31
C VAL A 206 -23.46 -20.64 2.54
N THR A 207 -23.73 -21.34 3.66
CA THR A 207 -24.00 -20.68 4.94
C THR A 207 -22.72 -20.00 5.42
N ALA A 208 -22.75 -18.69 5.66
CA ALA A 208 -21.61 -17.92 6.12
C ALA A 208 -22.01 -17.00 7.28
N ASP A 209 -21.28 -17.11 8.38
CA ASP A 209 -21.54 -16.37 9.62
C ASP A 209 -20.41 -15.38 9.89
N PHE A 210 -20.77 -14.20 10.40
CA PHE A 210 -19.82 -13.21 10.90
C PHE A 210 -19.51 -13.47 12.37
N LEU A 211 -18.22 -13.40 12.74
CA LEU A 211 -17.78 -13.56 14.13
C LEU A 211 -16.81 -12.45 14.51
N GLU A 212 -17.24 -11.61 15.45
CA GLU A 212 -16.37 -10.57 16.00
C GLU A 212 -15.46 -11.16 17.08
N MET A 213 -14.17 -10.81 17.04
CA MET A 213 -13.13 -11.30 17.94
C MET A 213 -12.22 -10.15 18.40
N SER A 214 -11.28 -10.45 19.28
CA SER A 214 -10.16 -9.56 19.61
C SER A 214 -8.89 -9.96 18.87
N MET A 215 -7.85 -9.12 18.96
CA MET A 215 -6.51 -9.45 18.42
C MET A 215 -5.72 -10.41 19.32
N ASP A 216 -6.19 -10.71 20.53
CA ASP A 216 -5.53 -11.65 21.45
C ASP A 216 -5.71 -13.11 20.99
N PRO A 217 -4.63 -13.85 20.69
CA PRO A 217 -4.73 -15.21 20.17
C PRO A 217 -5.43 -16.21 21.12
N GLY A 218 -5.29 -16.01 22.44
CA GLY A 218 -5.94 -16.89 23.44
C GLY A 218 -7.45 -16.69 23.42
N GLN A 219 -7.91 -15.43 23.41
CA GLN A 219 -9.34 -15.12 23.31
C GLN A 219 -9.93 -15.56 21.96
N GLN A 220 -9.16 -15.48 20.87
CA GLN A 220 -9.57 -15.99 19.57
C GLN A 220 -9.80 -17.51 19.62
N ALA A 221 -8.86 -18.25 20.21
CA ALA A 221 -8.96 -19.69 20.36
C ALA A 221 -10.20 -20.10 21.15
N GLU A 222 -10.49 -19.46 22.27
CA GLU A 222 -11.69 -19.69 23.07
C GLU A 222 -12.99 -19.35 22.30
N THR A 223 -13.01 -18.21 21.63
CA THR A 223 -14.17 -17.73 20.89
C THR A 223 -14.49 -18.66 19.73
N LEU A 224 -13.48 -19.03 18.92
CA LEU A 224 -13.65 -19.94 17.79
C LEU A 224 -14.03 -21.33 18.26
N SER A 225 -13.37 -21.89 19.29
CA SER A 225 -13.72 -23.20 19.86
C SER A 225 -15.16 -23.23 20.37
N SER A 226 -15.62 -22.15 21.02
CA SER A 226 -16.99 -22.03 21.47
C SER A 226 -17.99 -21.95 20.33
N TYR A 227 -17.63 -21.24 19.25
CA TYR A 227 -18.44 -21.18 18.03
C TYR A 227 -18.54 -22.56 17.36
N LEU A 228 -17.41 -23.29 17.20
CA LEU A 228 -17.38 -24.62 16.58
C LEU A 228 -18.20 -25.65 17.35
N ARG A 229 -18.20 -25.61 18.69
CA ARG A 229 -19.06 -26.49 19.50
C ARG A 229 -20.55 -26.25 19.27
N ARG A 230 -20.96 -25.00 19.05
CA ARG A 230 -22.38 -24.64 18.78
C ARG A 230 -22.78 -24.89 17.32
N ASN A 231 -21.80 -24.92 16.40
CA ASN A 231 -22.03 -25.05 14.97
C ASN A 231 -21.11 -26.19 14.42
N PRO A 232 -21.43 -27.47 14.73
CA PRO A 232 -20.56 -28.61 14.37
C PRO A 232 -20.48 -28.84 12.85
N ASP A 233 -21.40 -28.26 12.07
CA ASP A 233 -21.45 -28.25 10.60
C ASP A 233 -20.48 -27.24 9.95
N THR A 234 -19.68 -26.51 10.76
CA THR A 234 -18.69 -25.57 10.25
C THR A 234 -17.53 -26.32 9.60
N VAL A 235 -17.22 -26.02 8.35
CA VAL A 235 -16.17 -26.68 7.57
C VAL A 235 -14.97 -25.79 7.27
N ALA A 236 -15.14 -24.47 7.41
CA ALA A 236 -14.04 -23.52 7.21
C ALA A 236 -14.15 -22.33 8.16
N ALA A 237 -12.99 -21.75 8.49
CA ALA A 237 -12.88 -20.51 9.28
C ALA A 237 -11.83 -19.58 8.64
N THR A 238 -12.24 -18.32 8.42
CA THR A 238 -11.39 -17.26 7.85
C THR A 238 -11.05 -16.24 8.92
N SER A 239 -9.74 -15.96 9.07
CA SER A 239 -9.22 -14.82 9.82
C SER A 239 -9.03 -13.62 8.87
N THR A 240 -9.72 -12.51 9.07
CA THR A 240 -9.64 -11.36 8.13
C THR A 240 -8.53 -10.34 8.46
N CYS A 241 -7.81 -10.54 9.56
CA CYS A 241 -6.61 -9.78 9.93
C CYS A 241 -5.40 -10.73 10.00
N ASP A 242 -4.20 -10.23 10.28
CA ASP A 242 -2.92 -10.97 10.23
C ASP A 242 -2.66 -11.91 11.43
N VAL A 243 -3.70 -12.41 12.09
CA VAL A 243 -3.59 -13.24 13.30
C VAL A 243 -4.24 -14.60 13.07
N ILE A 244 -3.43 -15.62 12.81
CA ILE A 244 -3.90 -17.01 12.57
C ILE A 244 -3.67 -17.94 13.77
N ASP A 245 -2.86 -17.55 14.76
CA ASP A 245 -2.43 -18.41 15.84
C ASP A 245 -3.58 -18.94 16.69
N GLY A 246 -4.55 -18.10 17.04
CA GLY A 246 -5.74 -18.50 17.77
C GLY A 246 -6.60 -19.52 17.01
N PHE A 247 -6.67 -19.39 15.68
CA PHE A 247 -7.39 -20.33 14.81
C PHE A 247 -6.70 -21.69 14.75
N LEU A 248 -5.36 -21.68 14.65
CA LEU A 248 -4.56 -22.93 14.68
C LEU A 248 -4.72 -23.65 16.01
N THR A 249 -4.74 -22.91 17.13
CA THR A 249 -5.00 -23.45 18.48
C THR A 249 -6.41 -24.02 18.57
N ALA A 250 -7.44 -23.26 18.16
CA ALA A 250 -8.83 -23.72 18.20
C ALA A 250 -9.05 -24.99 17.35
N LYS A 251 -8.42 -25.08 16.18
CA LYS A 251 -8.45 -26.28 15.33
C LYS A 251 -7.86 -27.48 16.05
N ALA A 252 -6.68 -27.33 16.66
CA ALA A 252 -5.99 -28.39 17.39
C ALA A 252 -6.80 -28.85 18.62
N ASP A 253 -7.26 -27.90 19.46
CA ASP A 253 -7.98 -28.17 20.69
C ASP A 253 -9.37 -28.79 20.45
N SER A 254 -9.99 -28.49 19.33
CA SER A 254 -11.30 -29.06 18.95
C SER A 254 -11.19 -30.41 18.26
N GLY A 255 -9.97 -30.89 17.95
CA GLY A 255 -9.76 -32.14 17.20
C GLY A 255 -10.32 -32.08 15.76
N ARG A 256 -10.51 -30.88 15.21
CA ARG A 256 -11.12 -30.66 13.89
C ARG A 256 -10.04 -30.58 12.80
N ASP A 257 -9.32 -31.68 12.60
CA ASP A 257 -8.31 -31.79 11.54
C ASP A 257 -8.89 -31.52 10.14
N ASP A 258 -10.19 -31.73 9.97
CA ASP A 258 -10.96 -31.44 8.76
C ASP A 258 -11.26 -29.97 8.53
N LEU A 259 -11.16 -29.11 9.56
CA LEU A 259 -11.47 -27.67 9.47
C LEU A 259 -10.47 -26.95 8.54
N ILE A 260 -10.99 -26.35 7.49
CA ILE A 260 -10.19 -25.54 6.57
C ILE A 260 -9.95 -24.15 7.21
N LEU A 261 -8.68 -23.79 7.41
CA LEU A 261 -8.31 -22.46 7.88
C LEU A 261 -7.79 -21.61 6.73
N THR A 262 -8.25 -20.37 6.66
CA THR A 262 -7.78 -19.37 5.71
C THR A 262 -7.51 -18.06 6.44
N GLY A 263 -6.81 -17.13 5.79
CA GLY A 263 -6.48 -15.89 6.46
C GLY A 263 -6.07 -14.79 5.48
N TYR A 264 -5.63 -13.70 6.07
CA TYR A 264 -5.10 -12.54 5.39
C TYR A 264 -3.71 -12.24 5.91
N ASP A 265 -2.95 -11.56 5.06
CA ASP A 265 -1.59 -11.10 5.30
C ASP A 265 -0.53 -12.21 5.41
N ILE A 266 0.70 -11.80 5.29
CA ILE A 266 1.88 -12.66 5.34
C ILE A 266 2.55 -12.51 6.69
N THR A 267 2.41 -13.53 7.54
CA THR A 267 3.16 -13.68 8.79
C THR A 267 4.02 -14.93 8.73
N ALA A 268 5.03 -15.01 9.57
CA ALA A 268 5.86 -16.21 9.69
C ALA A 268 5.02 -17.45 10.07
N GLN A 269 4.02 -17.26 10.94
CA GLN A 269 3.10 -18.31 11.39
C GLN A 269 2.19 -18.78 10.26
N SER A 270 1.57 -17.83 9.51
CA SER A 270 0.71 -18.13 8.38
C SER A 270 1.48 -18.89 7.29
N LEU A 271 2.66 -18.41 6.89
CA LEU A 271 3.50 -19.07 5.89
C LEU A 271 3.92 -20.47 6.33
N LYS A 272 4.30 -20.64 7.61
CA LYS A 272 4.61 -21.97 8.16
C LYS A 272 3.39 -22.88 8.15
N ALA A 273 2.23 -22.39 8.58
CA ALA A 273 0.99 -23.15 8.62
C ALA A 273 0.54 -23.61 7.22
N ILE A 274 0.71 -22.75 6.19
CA ILE A 274 0.45 -23.11 4.79
C ILE A 274 1.46 -24.17 4.33
N GLY A 275 2.74 -23.99 4.61
CA GLY A 275 3.79 -24.95 4.30
C GLY A 275 3.53 -26.34 4.89
N ASP A 276 3.06 -26.39 6.13
CA ASP A 276 2.71 -27.61 6.87
C ASP A 276 1.32 -28.20 6.48
N GLY A 277 0.50 -27.45 5.71
CA GLY A 277 -0.85 -27.86 5.34
C GLY A 277 -1.91 -27.66 6.43
N ARG A 278 -1.60 -26.90 7.49
CA ARG A 278 -2.53 -26.57 8.58
C ARG A 278 -3.44 -25.37 8.26
N GLN A 279 -3.02 -24.51 7.33
CA GLN A 279 -3.78 -23.42 6.74
C GLN A 279 -3.80 -23.61 5.22
N ALA A 280 -4.97 -23.42 4.59
CA ALA A 280 -5.12 -23.67 3.16
C ALA A 280 -4.46 -22.56 2.32
N PHE A 281 -4.75 -21.31 2.63
CA PHE A 281 -4.16 -20.15 1.98
C PHE A 281 -4.25 -18.89 2.85
N THR A 282 -3.55 -17.86 2.42
CA THR A 282 -3.73 -16.48 2.91
C THR A 282 -3.87 -15.52 1.74
N ILE A 283 -4.62 -14.45 1.93
CA ILE A 283 -4.72 -13.33 0.98
C ILE A 283 -3.62 -12.32 1.31
N ASP A 284 -2.78 -12.04 0.33
CA ASP A 284 -1.63 -11.14 0.45
C ASP A 284 -1.93 -9.79 -0.17
N GLN A 285 -1.78 -8.75 0.63
CA GLN A 285 -1.93 -7.34 0.23
C GLN A 285 -0.67 -6.77 -0.41
N GLN A 286 0.44 -7.50 -0.42
CA GLN A 286 1.76 -7.06 -0.87
C GLN A 286 2.24 -5.80 -0.12
N GLN A 287 2.41 -5.94 1.18
CA GLN A 287 2.70 -4.85 2.12
C GLN A 287 3.93 -4.02 1.75
N PHE A 288 4.98 -4.64 1.20
CA PHE A 288 6.15 -3.92 0.71
C PHE A 288 5.78 -2.90 -0.38
N TRP A 289 4.95 -3.30 -1.37
CA TRP A 289 4.44 -2.39 -2.40
C TRP A 289 3.58 -1.27 -1.82
N ARG A 290 2.78 -1.60 -0.81
CA ARG A 290 1.93 -0.64 -0.11
C ARG A 290 2.76 0.43 0.64
N GLY A 291 4.00 0.12 1.01
CA GLY A 291 4.97 1.09 1.53
C GLY A 291 5.73 1.83 0.45
N TYR A 292 6.22 1.11 -0.57
CA TYR A 292 7.06 1.64 -1.63
C TYR A 292 6.34 2.64 -2.55
N MET A 293 5.14 2.26 -3.01
CA MET A 293 4.41 3.04 -4.01
C MET A 293 4.01 4.45 -3.55
N PRO A 294 3.50 4.68 -2.34
CA PRO A 294 3.22 6.03 -1.87
C PRO A 294 4.42 6.97 -1.93
N VAL A 295 5.61 6.49 -1.57
CA VAL A 295 6.84 7.28 -1.62
C VAL A 295 7.23 7.59 -3.06
N LEU A 296 7.13 6.61 -3.97
CA LEU A 296 7.37 6.79 -5.40
C LEU A 296 6.42 7.84 -5.99
N LEU A 297 5.12 7.71 -5.72
CA LEU A 297 4.08 8.61 -6.25
C LEU A 297 4.25 10.04 -5.74
N LEU A 298 4.49 10.23 -4.43
CA LEU A 298 4.78 11.54 -3.85
C LEU A 298 6.03 12.17 -4.48
N THR A 299 7.10 11.38 -4.64
CA THR A 299 8.35 11.89 -5.24
C THR A 299 8.14 12.36 -6.67
N HIS A 300 7.40 11.58 -7.48
CA HIS A 300 7.14 11.95 -8.87
C HIS A 300 6.21 13.18 -8.96
N TYR A 301 5.22 13.28 -8.08
CA TYR A 301 4.40 14.47 -7.99
C TYR A 301 5.24 15.70 -7.61
N LEU A 302 6.04 15.62 -6.58
CA LEU A 302 6.83 16.74 -6.06
C LEU A 302 7.92 17.20 -7.04
N LYS A 303 8.60 16.25 -7.71
CA LYS A 303 9.69 16.58 -8.65
C LYS A 303 9.20 16.91 -10.05
N TYR A 304 8.12 16.29 -10.52
CA TYR A 304 7.73 16.34 -11.94
C TYR A 304 6.27 16.74 -12.18
N GLY A 305 5.47 16.95 -11.12
CA GLY A 305 4.05 17.27 -11.24
C GLY A 305 3.19 16.13 -11.80
N LEU A 306 3.69 14.88 -11.77
CA LEU A 306 2.99 13.72 -12.31
C LEU A 306 1.91 13.25 -11.35
N VAL A 307 0.71 13.00 -11.87
CA VAL A 307 -0.44 12.46 -11.13
C VAL A 307 -1.00 11.26 -11.87
N GLU A 308 -1.28 10.20 -11.13
CA GLU A 308 -1.84 8.97 -11.69
C GLU A 308 -3.29 9.16 -12.12
N GLY A 309 -3.67 8.56 -13.25
CA GLY A 309 -5.07 8.50 -13.71
C GLY A 309 -5.91 7.44 -13.00
N ASN A 310 -5.26 6.44 -12.38
CA ASN A 310 -5.90 5.33 -11.68
C ASN A 310 -5.31 5.18 -10.27
N TYR A 311 -6.10 4.61 -9.35
CA TYR A 311 -5.58 4.15 -8.08
C TYR A 311 -4.61 2.98 -8.26
N PHE A 312 -3.56 2.93 -7.43
CA PHE A 312 -2.59 1.85 -7.47
C PHE A 312 -2.99 0.71 -6.55
N LEU A 313 -3.34 -0.45 -7.14
CA LEU A 313 -3.72 -1.63 -6.37
C LEU A 313 -2.51 -2.51 -6.11
N THR A 314 -2.19 -2.74 -4.83
CA THR A 314 -1.10 -3.62 -4.40
C THR A 314 -1.52 -5.09 -4.30
N GLY A 315 -2.82 -5.36 -4.16
CA GLY A 315 -3.45 -6.66 -4.04
C GLY A 315 -4.94 -6.61 -4.35
N PRO A 316 -5.66 -7.71 -4.15
CA PRO A 316 -5.24 -8.95 -3.48
C PRO A 316 -4.51 -9.96 -4.38
N THR A 317 -3.65 -10.79 -3.76
CA THR A 317 -3.11 -12.02 -4.34
C THR A 317 -3.25 -13.17 -3.35
N THR A 318 -3.07 -14.42 -3.81
CA THR A 318 -3.19 -15.60 -2.93
C THR A 318 -1.82 -16.24 -2.70
N VAL A 319 -1.55 -16.60 -1.45
CA VAL A 319 -0.42 -17.46 -1.07
C VAL A 319 -0.96 -18.77 -0.55
N ASP A 320 -0.60 -19.86 -1.21
CA ASP A 320 -1.01 -21.21 -0.88
C ASP A 320 0.17 -22.20 -0.98
N LYS A 321 -0.10 -23.49 -0.87
CA LYS A 321 0.92 -24.54 -0.92
C LYS A 321 1.80 -24.50 -2.18
N THR A 322 1.28 -23.98 -3.30
CA THR A 322 1.98 -23.96 -4.60
C THR A 322 3.06 -22.90 -4.68
N ASN A 323 2.94 -21.81 -3.91
CA ASN A 323 3.85 -20.65 -4.00
C ASN A 323 4.48 -20.23 -2.67
N VAL A 324 4.05 -20.80 -1.52
CA VAL A 324 4.52 -20.41 -0.18
C VAL A 324 6.05 -20.47 -0.03
N GLY A 325 6.71 -21.46 -0.62
CA GLY A 325 8.18 -21.58 -0.53
C GLY A 325 8.91 -20.39 -1.18
N LYS A 326 8.40 -19.92 -2.33
CA LYS A 326 8.94 -18.71 -2.99
C LYS A 326 8.68 -17.47 -2.15
N VAL A 327 7.50 -17.35 -1.56
CA VAL A 327 7.14 -16.21 -0.71
C VAL A 327 8.02 -16.19 0.54
N GLN A 328 8.23 -17.31 1.22
CA GLN A 328 9.14 -17.42 2.38
C GLN A 328 10.56 -16.95 2.05
N ALA A 329 11.09 -17.36 0.88
CA ALA A 329 12.42 -16.94 0.43
C ALA A 329 12.50 -15.43 0.16
N LEU A 330 11.41 -14.76 -0.20
CA LEU A 330 11.34 -13.31 -0.39
C LEU A 330 11.15 -12.57 0.93
N VAL A 331 10.36 -13.11 1.85
CA VAL A 331 10.21 -12.61 3.23
C VAL A 331 11.55 -12.56 3.94
N SER A 332 12.36 -13.63 3.84
CA SER A 332 13.71 -13.65 4.46
C SER A 332 14.66 -12.58 3.90
N LYS A 333 14.39 -12.07 2.71
CA LYS A 333 15.13 -10.96 2.07
C LYS A 333 14.48 -9.59 2.36
N GLY A 334 13.33 -9.56 3.01
CA GLY A 334 12.60 -8.35 3.37
C GLY A 334 11.78 -7.71 2.24
N TYR A 335 11.44 -8.46 1.21
CA TYR A 335 10.63 -7.95 0.08
C TYR A 335 9.14 -8.35 0.15
N ARG A 336 8.79 -9.12 1.15
CA ARG A 336 7.39 -9.50 1.38
C ARG A 336 7.11 -9.69 2.84
#